data_834888d894d21c0a5281791dac8288da
#
_entry.id   834888d894d21c0a5281791dac8288da
#
_cell.length_a   1.000
_cell.length_b   1.000
_cell.length_c   1.000
_cell.angle_alpha   90.00
_cell.angle_beta   90.00
_cell.angle_gamma   90.00
#
_symmetry.space_group_name_H-M   'P 1'
#
loop_
_entity.id
_entity.type
_entity.pdbx_description
1 polymer ?
#
loop_
_entity_poly.entity_id
_entity_poly.type
_entity_poly.pdbx_seq_one_letter_code
_entity_poly.pdbx_strand_id
1 'polypeptide(L)'
;MNNQERVRLLLESGSWTEEDRRWLLEYLDTQDPAELRELMEAHFKADAEAAPRNPPEAERLLKQIHDKIQPERVRPRLFSLNRSGWRKLAVAALVLLIAGKAVLFFLPTAPAKHPPAGTSQPVSYTHDLPPGRNNAILTLADGHTITLDSAANGGLAQQGNTKVIKLNGQIAYKNTGGAQGDAAILFNTISTARGNQYELVLSDGTKVWLNAASSLRFPTSFKGKERRVEVTGEAYFEIAKNPSMPFKVQAGSGEIDVLGTHFNVNAYADEPSVKTTLLEGAVAVKKATALQMLTPGQQAQFSPQGAITLSGNVDVARETAWKDGFFWFDNTDIHSLMRQVSRWYDVEVEFKGNISDDGFTGKIPRSVPLSKLLNVLEQYELHFQIEGKKIIVLP
;
A
#
# COMPACT_ATOMS: atom_id res chain seq x y z
N MET A 1 11.52 -29.66 -33.49
CA MET A 1 10.89 -29.52 -32.18
C MET A 1 9.68 -28.61 -32.35
N ASN A 2 8.50 -29.06 -31.98
CA ASN A 2 7.27 -28.28 -32.06
C ASN A 2 7.34 -27.13 -31.01
N ASN A 3 6.74 -25.99 -31.31
CA ASN A 3 6.74 -24.82 -30.39
C ASN A 3 6.15 -25.13 -29.03
N GLN A 4 5.11 -25.94 -28.95
CA GLN A 4 4.51 -26.40 -27.69
C GLN A 4 5.49 -27.27 -26.86
N GLU A 5 6.27 -28.10 -27.52
CA GLU A 5 7.29 -28.95 -26.88
C GLU A 5 8.47 -28.12 -26.37
N ARG A 6 8.83 -27.03 -27.06
CA ARG A 6 9.83 -26.06 -26.59
C ARG A 6 9.36 -25.25 -25.38
N VAL A 7 8.09 -24.80 -25.38
CA VAL A 7 7.49 -24.11 -24.21
C VAL A 7 7.50 -25.05 -23.00
N ARG A 8 7.11 -26.32 -23.19
CA ARG A 8 7.10 -27.30 -22.10
C ARG A 8 8.50 -27.53 -21.52
N LEU A 9 9.51 -27.70 -22.35
CA LEU A 9 10.90 -27.86 -21.90
C LEU A 9 11.43 -26.61 -21.16
N LEU A 10 11.05 -25.42 -21.59
CA LEU A 10 11.41 -24.16 -20.91
C LEU A 10 10.76 -24.05 -19.54
N LEU A 11 9.50 -24.46 -19.41
CA LEU A 11 8.79 -24.49 -18.12
C LEU A 11 9.38 -25.51 -17.14
N GLU A 12 9.84 -26.66 -17.66
CA GLU A 12 10.46 -27.74 -16.87
C GLU A 12 11.91 -27.43 -16.45
N SER A 13 12.66 -26.64 -17.24
CA SER A 13 14.10 -26.40 -17.02
C SER A 13 14.43 -25.44 -15.88
N GLY A 14 13.50 -24.57 -15.48
CA GLY A 14 13.68 -23.58 -14.40
C GLY A 14 14.77 -22.51 -14.63
N SER A 15 15.55 -22.60 -15.72
CA SER A 15 16.60 -21.65 -16.10
C SER A 15 16.48 -21.29 -17.58
N TRP A 16 16.32 -19.98 -17.87
CA TRP A 16 16.09 -19.49 -19.23
C TRP A 16 17.23 -18.59 -19.69
N THR A 17 17.73 -18.80 -20.90
CA THR A 17 18.68 -17.91 -21.57
C THR A 17 17.96 -16.67 -22.10
N GLU A 18 18.71 -15.62 -22.43
CA GLU A 18 18.14 -14.42 -23.06
C GLU A 18 17.51 -14.73 -24.44
N GLU A 19 18.00 -15.73 -25.14
CA GLU A 19 17.46 -16.19 -26.42
C GLU A 19 16.12 -16.93 -26.22
N ASP A 20 16.00 -17.71 -25.16
CA ASP A 20 14.76 -18.38 -24.78
C ASP A 20 13.67 -17.40 -24.38
N ARG A 21 14.02 -16.36 -23.62
CA ARG A 21 13.10 -15.29 -23.24
C ARG A 21 12.59 -14.51 -24.45
N ARG A 22 13.48 -14.16 -25.37
CA ARG A 22 13.12 -13.45 -26.60
C ARG A 22 12.21 -14.28 -27.47
N TRP A 23 12.57 -15.56 -27.69
CA TRP A 23 11.77 -16.49 -28.48
C TRP A 23 10.38 -16.71 -27.86
N LEU A 24 10.29 -16.84 -26.51
CA LEU A 24 9.02 -17.04 -25.82
C LEU A 24 8.13 -15.78 -25.94
N LEU A 25 8.69 -14.59 -25.82
CA LEU A 25 7.93 -13.34 -25.99
C LEU A 25 7.39 -13.20 -27.44
N GLU A 26 8.18 -13.54 -28.43
CA GLU A 26 7.77 -13.53 -29.85
C GLU A 26 6.69 -14.58 -30.11
N TYR A 27 6.81 -15.76 -29.52
CA TYR A 27 5.81 -16.82 -29.60
C TYR A 27 4.48 -16.42 -28.93
N LEU A 28 4.53 -15.79 -27.77
CA LEU A 28 3.35 -15.30 -27.06
C LEU A 28 2.62 -14.18 -27.81
N ASP A 29 3.33 -13.37 -28.59
CA ASP A 29 2.74 -12.29 -29.39
C ASP A 29 2.00 -12.81 -30.65
N THR A 30 2.27 -14.07 -31.06
CA THR A 30 1.70 -14.70 -32.26
C THR A 30 0.56 -15.68 -31.98
N GLN A 31 0.28 -16.05 -30.71
CA GLN A 31 -0.69 -17.10 -30.36
C GLN A 31 -2.01 -16.57 -29.76
N ASP A 32 -3.06 -17.40 -29.91
CA ASP A 32 -4.34 -17.15 -29.24
C ASP A 32 -4.18 -17.33 -27.72
N PRO A 33 -4.57 -16.31 -26.90
CA PRO A 33 -4.50 -16.38 -25.44
C PRO A 33 -5.19 -17.60 -24.80
N ALA A 34 -6.17 -18.18 -25.48
CA ALA A 34 -6.91 -19.35 -24.99
C ALA A 34 -6.06 -20.61 -24.96
N GLU A 35 -5.27 -20.82 -26.00
CA GLU A 35 -4.41 -22.03 -26.17
C GLU A 35 -3.24 -22.03 -25.16
N LEU A 36 -2.68 -20.83 -24.89
CA LEU A 36 -1.66 -20.63 -23.85
C LEU A 36 -2.20 -20.91 -22.45
N ARG A 37 -3.42 -20.45 -22.17
CA ARG A 37 -4.06 -20.64 -20.87
C ARG A 37 -4.28 -22.12 -20.59
N GLU A 38 -4.74 -22.89 -21.57
CA GLU A 38 -4.97 -24.33 -21.45
C GLU A 38 -3.66 -25.07 -21.15
N LEU A 39 -2.58 -24.68 -21.81
CA LEU A 39 -1.24 -25.26 -21.64
C LEU A 39 -0.65 -24.95 -20.23
N MET A 40 -0.85 -23.74 -19.74
CA MET A 40 -0.45 -23.34 -18.40
C MET A 40 -1.30 -24.03 -17.32
N GLU A 41 -2.62 -24.14 -17.49
CA GLU A 41 -3.50 -24.84 -16.56
C GLU A 41 -3.18 -26.34 -16.48
N ALA A 42 -2.86 -26.97 -17.59
CA ALA A 42 -2.43 -28.37 -17.63
C ALA A 42 -1.10 -28.59 -16.89
N HIS A 43 -0.14 -27.67 -17.03
CA HIS A 43 1.16 -27.75 -16.35
C HIS A 43 1.01 -27.51 -14.84
N PHE A 44 0.24 -26.51 -14.42
CA PHE A 44 -0.05 -26.26 -12.99
C PHE A 44 -0.78 -27.43 -12.32
N LYS A 45 -1.69 -28.11 -13.02
CA LYS A 45 -2.35 -29.31 -12.51
C LYS A 45 -1.39 -30.47 -12.34
N ALA A 46 -0.50 -30.68 -13.31
CA ALA A 46 0.53 -31.74 -13.25
C ALA A 46 1.51 -31.50 -12.09
N ASP A 47 1.95 -30.25 -11.87
CA ASP A 47 2.83 -29.89 -10.75
C ASP A 47 2.12 -30.01 -9.39
N ALA A 48 0.83 -29.66 -9.31
CA ALA A 48 0.04 -29.80 -8.08
C ALA A 48 -0.21 -31.27 -7.71
N GLU A 49 -0.28 -32.16 -8.68
CA GLU A 49 -0.42 -33.62 -8.47
C GLU A 49 0.93 -34.32 -8.19
N ALA A 50 2.03 -33.76 -8.73
CA ALA A 50 3.39 -34.31 -8.56
C ALA A 50 4.09 -33.82 -7.28
N ALA A 51 3.63 -32.74 -6.67
CA ALA A 51 4.22 -32.22 -5.45
C ALA A 51 3.98 -33.17 -4.27
N PRO A 52 5.04 -33.72 -3.64
CA PRO A 52 4.88 -34.55 -2.47
C PRO A 52 4.24 -33.74 -1.34
N ARG A 53 3.17 -34.27 -0.74
CA ARG A 53 2.36 -33.61 0.29
C ARG A 53 3.11 -33.20 1.57
N ASN A 54 4.38 -33.58 1.72
CA ASN A 54 5.32 -33.08 2.74
C ASN A 54 6.78 -33.37 2.28
N PRO A 55 7.45 -32.44 1.59
CA PRO A 55 8.85 -32.63 1.28
C PRO A 55 9.67 -32.48 2.57
N PRO A 56 10.64 -33.40 2.87
CA PRO A 56 11.52 -33.32 4.06
C PRO A 56 12.37 -32.04 4.10
N GLU A 57 12.49 -31.32 3.00
CA GLU A 57 13.11 -29.99 2.91
C GLU A 57 12.24 -28.88 3.49
N ALA A 58 10.94 -28.94 3.37
CA ALA A 58 10.02 -27.97 3.96
C ALA A 58 10.03 -28.04 5.49
N GLU A 59 10.11 -29.23 6.07
CA GLU A 59 10.27 -29.40 7.52
C GLU A 59 11.64 -28.90 8.01
N ARG A 60 12.71 -29.11 7.24
CA ARG A 60 14.04 -28.55 7.56
C ARG A 60 14.05 -27.02 7.49
N LEU A 61 13.41 -26.44 6.48
CA LEU A 61 13.30 -24.98 6.32
C LEU A 61 12.44 -24.35 7.44
N LEU A 62 11.32 -24.98 7.79
CA LEU A 62 10.47 -24.58 8.91
C LEU A 62 11.21 -24.66 10.25
N LYS A 63 12.02 -25.68 10.46
CA LYS A 63 12.86 -25.83 11.66
C LYS A 63 13.96 -24.76 11.71
N GLN A 64 14.62 -24.46 10.60
CA GLN A 64 15.62 -23.39 10.51
C GLN A 64 15.03 -22.00 10.76
N ILE A 65 13.81 -21.75 10.28
CA ILE A 65 13.08 -20.50 10.53
C ILE A 65 12.67 -20.43 12.01
N HIS A 66 12.19 -21.53 12.56
CA HIS A 66 11.78 -21.60 13.98
C HIS A 66 12.96 -21.39 14.93
N ASP A 67 14.13 -21.97 14.65
CA ASP A 67 15.36 -21.80 15.43
C ASP A 67 15.94 -20.36 15.33
N LYS A 68 15.69 -19.63 14.22
CA LYS A 68 16.08 -18.22 14.06
C LYS A 68 15.14 -17.21 14.71
N ILE A 69 13.88 -17.57 14.95
CA ILE A 69 12.86 -16.67 15.54
C ILE A 69 12.84 -16.78 17.08
N GLN A 70 13.47 -17.82 17.68
CA GLN A 70 13.59 -17.89 19.13
C GLN A 70 14.67 -16.91 19.62
N PRO A 71 14.34 -15.95 20.51
CA PRO A 71 15.36 -15.08 21.10
C PRO A 71 16.34 -15.92 21.92
N GLU A 72 17.63 -15.69 21.72
CA GLU A 72 18.72 -16.31 22.47
C GLU A 72 18.41 -16.24 23.97
N ARG A 73 18.10 -17.39 24.55
CA ARG A 73 18.04 -17.53 26.01
C ARG A 73 19.48 -17.48 26.52
N VAL A 74 19.88 -16.33 27.05
CA VAL A 74 21.11 -16.19 27.83
C VAL A 74 21.07 -17.23 28.93
N ARG A 75 21.93 -18.24 28.83
CA ARG A 75 22.13 -19.25 29.91
C ARG A 75 22.99 -18.62 31.00
N PRO A 76 22.51 -18.43 32.24
CA PRO A 76 23.38 -18.04 33.34
C PRO A 76 24.35 -19.19 33.66
N ARG A 77 25.64 -18.91 33.73
CA ARG A 77 26.66 -19.81 34.20
C ARG A 77 26.39 -20.11 35.68
N LEU A 78 25.92 -21.33 35.98
CA LEU A 78 25.78 -21.82 37.34
C LEU A 78 27.16 -22.32 37.84
N PHE A 79 27.64 -21.69 38.89
CA PHE A 79 28.82 -22.15 39.67
C PHE A 79 28.50 -23.51 40.30
N SER A 80 29.41 -24.46 40.13
CA SER A 80 29.31 -25.78 40.75
C SER A 80 29.67 -25.69 42.26
N LEU A 81 28.70 -25.85 43.10
CA LEU A 81 28.86 -26.04 44.55
C LEU A 81 28.42 -27.44 44.98
N ASN A 82 29.20 -28.03 45.86
CA ASN A 82 29.33 -29.42 46.28
C ASN A 82 28.00 -30.10 46.75
N ARG A 83 27.80 -31.32 46.32
CA ARG A 83 26.52 -32.07 46.22
C ARG A 83 25.93 -32.70 47.50
N SER A 84 26.51 -32.51 48.69
CA SER A 84 26.12 -33.30 49.89
C SER A 84 25.19 -32.56 50.90
N GLY A 85 25.20 -31.24 50.98
CA GLY A 85 24.38 -30.49 51.97
C GLY A 85 23.00 -30.04 51.48
N TRP A 86 22.81 -29.92 50.18
CA TRP A 86 21.67 -29.24 49.58
C TRP A 86 20.39 -30.05 49.44
N ARG A 87 20.48 -31.38 49.46
CA ARG A 87 19.25 -32.23 49.36
C ARG A 87 18.30 -32.05 50.55
N LYS A 88 18.84 -31.78 51.75
CA LYS A 88 18.01 -31.56 52.96
C LYS A 88 17.39 -30.17 52.98
N LEU A 89 18.09 -29.14 52.45
CA LEU A 89 17.56 -27.78 52.31
C LEU A 89 16.55 -27.67 51.18
N ALA A 90 16.73 -28.37 50.05
CA ALA A 90 15.80 -28.36 48.94
C ALA A 90 14.43 -28.98 49.28
N VAL A 91 14.41 -30.03 50.11
CA VAL A 91 13.14 -30.63 50.57
C VAL A 91 12.39 -29.69 51.52
N ALA A 92 13.11 -29.04 52.44
CA ALA A 92 12.49 -28.05 53.34
C ALA A 92 11.94 -26.83 52.60
N ALA A 93 12.65 -26.33 51.59
CA ALA A 93 12.20 -25.21 50.74
C ALA A 93 11.00 -25.60 49.88
N LEU A 94 10.95 -26.86 49.37
CA LEU A 94 9.82 -27.36 48.60
C LEU A 94 8.54 -27.49 49.44
N VAL A 95 8.68 -27.98 50.70
CA VAL A 95 7.55 -28.08 51.63
C VAL A 95 7.02 -26.69 52.03
N LEU A 96 7.91 -25.71 52.27
CA LEU A 96 7.51 -24.34 52.56
C LEU A 96 6.85 -23.64 51.34
N LEU A 97 7.31 -23.94 50.12
CA LEU A 97 6.68 -23.40 48.89
C LEU A 97 5.29 -24.01 48.65
N ILE A 98 5.11 -25.29 48.93
CA ILE A 98 3.80 -25.97 48.81
C ILE A 98 2.85 -25.46 49.90
N ALA A 99 3.32 -25.35 51.14
CA ALA A 99 2.53 -24.79 52.24
C ALA A 99 2.20 -23.31 52.03
N GLY A 100 3.13 -22.52 51.52
CA GLY A 100 2.89 -21.10 51.14
C GLY A 100 1.88 -20.95 50.02
N LYS A 101 1.93 -21.78 48.98
CA LYS A 101 0.91 -21.81 47.92
C LYS A 101 -0.45 -22.28 48.43
N ALA A 102 -0.51 -23.25 49.33
CA ALA A 102 -1.77 -23.68 49.95
C ALA A 102 -2.39 -22.54 50.79
N VAL A 103 -1.62 -21.81 51.58
CA VAL A 103 -2.10 -20.66 52.35
C VAL A 103 -2.58 -19.53 51.41
N LEU A 104 -1.86 -19.25 50.33
CA LEU A 104 -2.30 -18.24 49.33
C LEU A 104 -3.55 -18.69 48.56
N PHE A 105 -3.75 -20.02 48.42
CA PHE A 105 -4.95 -20.54 47.73
C PHE A 105 -6.20 -20.55 48.62
N PHE A 106 -6.03 -20.62 49.95
CA PHE A 106 -7.14 -20.57 50.91
C PHE A 106 -7.39 -19.24 51.57
N LEU A 107 -6.55 -18.21 51.30
CA LEU A 107 -6.89 -16.85 51.68
C LEU A 107 -8.02 -16.35 50.72
N PRO A 108 -9.19 -15.95 51.23
CA PRO A 108 -10.20 -15.33 50.39
C PRO A 108 -9.58 -14.04 49.86
N THR A 109 -9.14 -14.04 48.62
CA THR A 109 -8.87 -12.79 47.89
C THR A 109 -10.19 -12.04 47.85
N ALA A 110 -10.28 -10.96 48.60
CA ALA A 110 -11.35 -10.02 48.42
C ALA A 110 -11.40 -9.70 46.91
N PRO A 111 -12.57 -9.80 46.28
CA PRO A 111 -12.66 -9.46 44.87
C PRO A 111 -12.12 -8.04 44.74
N ALA A 112 -11.00 -7.89 44.04
CA ALA A 112 -10.60 -6.58 43.56
C ALA A 112 -11.84 -6.03 42.85
N LYS A 113 -12.38 -4.93 43.34
CA LYS A 113 -13.37 -4.14 42.62
C LYS A 113 -12.63 -3.65 41.38
N HIS A 114 -12.62 -4.49 40.35
CA HIS A 114 -12.48 -3.96 39.01
C HIS A 114 -13.64 -2.95 38.90
N PRO A 115 -13.39 -1.70 38.54
CA PRO A 115 -14.48 -0.85 38.10
C PRO A 115 -15.18 -1.68 37.01
N PRO A 116 -16.53 -1.75 37.01
CA PRO A 116 -17.24 -2.50 35.99
C PRO A 116 -16.62 -2.04 34.66
N ALA A 117 -16.04 -2.97 33.91
CA ALA A 117 -15.74 -2.72 32.52
C ALA A 117 -17.08 -2.26 31.97
N GLY A 118 -17.18 -0.97 31.73
CA GLY A 118 -18.35 -0.41 31.09
C GLY A 118 -18.49 -1.23 29.85
N THR A 119 -19.52 -2.04 29.80
CA THR A 119 -20.01 -2.64 28.57
C THR A 119 -20.42 -1.44 27.73
N SER A 120 -19.42 -0.87 27.04
CA SER A 120 -19.70 -0.03 25.89
C SER A 120 -20.44 -0.97 24.93
N GLN A 121 -21.76 -0.93 24.97
CA GLN A 121 -22.56 -1.58 23.93
C GLN A 121 -22.00 -1.00 22.62
N PRO A 122 -21.66 -1.83 21.65
CA PRO A 122 -21.22 -1.32 20.37
C PRO A 122 -22.30 -0.37 19.89
N VAL A 123 -21.92 0.90 19.69
CA VAL A 123 -22.85 1.92 19.20
C VAL A 123 -23.36 1.40 17.86
N SER A 124 -24.63 1.01 17.82
CA SER A 124 -25.24 0.51 16.60
C SER A 124 -25.54 1.72 15.73
N TYR A 125 -24.69 1.97 14.77
CA TYR A 125 -24.94 3.00 13.77
C TYR A 125 -26.08 2.52 12.86
N THR A 126 -27.17 3.25 12.80
CA THR A 126 -28.39 2.89 12.05
C THR A 126 -28.16 2.81 10.55
N HIS A 127 -27.11 3.46 10.04
CA HIS A 127 -26.68 3.44 8.64
C HIS A 127 -25.16 3.40 8.59
N ASP A 128 -24.59 2.22 8.31
CA ASP A 128 -23.16 2.07 8.14
C ASP A 128 -22.73 2.45 6.72
N LEU A 129 -21.55 3.02 6.57
CA LEU A 129 -21.00 3.39 5.28
C LEU A 129 -19.96 2.37 4.81
N PRO A 130 -20.09 1.89 3.56
CA PRO A 130 -19.15 0.94 2.99
C PRO A 130 -17.79 1.60 2.77
N PRO A 131 -16.72 0.80 2.71
CA PRO A 131 -15.39 1.29 2.34
C PRO A 131 -15.36 1.78 0.90
N GLY A 132 -14.33 2.56 0.59
CA GLY A 132 -14.03 3.00 -0.76
C GLY A 132 -13.76 1.82 -1.71
N ARG A 133 -13.78 2.10 -3.02
CA ARG A 133 -13.67 1.11 -4.10
C ARG A 133 -12.74 1.56 -5.21
N ASN A 134 -12.42 0.63 -6.13
CA ASN A 134 -11.65 0.95 -7.32
C ASN A 134 -12.56 1.56 -8.39
N ASN A 135 -12.47 2.88 -8.57
CA ASN A 135 -13.17 3.60 -9.62
C ASN A 135 -12.47 4.92 -9.95
N ALA A 136 -12.55 5.34 -11.21
CA ALA A 136 -12.06 6.65 -11.66
C ALA A 136 -12.85 7.15 -12.88
N ILE A 137 -12.72 8.43 -13.14
CA ILE A 137 -13.21 9.09 -14.35
C ILE A 137 -12.00 9.47 -15.20
N LEU A 138 -12.00 9.00 -16.44
CA LEU A 138 -11.04 9.42 -17.45
C LEU A 138 -11.66 10.54 -18.27
N THR A 139 -11.05 11.73 -18.26
CA THR A 139 -11.37 12.86 -19.14
C THR A 139 -10.38 12.89 -20.28
N LEU A 140 -10.86 12.75 -21.48
CA LEU A 140 -10.07 12.79 -22.72
C LEU A 140 -9.73 14.24 -23.12
N ALA A 141 -8.80 14.41 -24.05
CA ALA A 141 -8.35 15.72 -24.52
C ALA A 141 -9.46 16.58 -25.17
N ASP A 142 -10.50 15.97 -25.67
CA ASP A 142 -11.68 16.60 -26.24
C ASP A 142 -12.77 16.93 -25.19
N GLY A 143 -12.53 16.62 -23.91
CA GLY A 143 -13.46 16.83 -22.81
C GLY A 143 -14.45 15.68 -22.56
N HIS A 144 -14.50 14.65 -23.41
CA HIS A 144 -15.34 13.49 -23.15
C HIS A 144 -14.87 12.75 -21.89
N THR A 145 -15.83 12.28 -21.10
CA THR A 145 -15.57 11.56 -19.85
C THR A 145 -16.00 10.10 -19.95
N ILE A 146 -15.19 9.20 -19.40
CA ILE A 146 -15.44 7.77 -19.35
C ILE A 146 -15.34 7.32 -17.89
N THR A 147 -16.42 6.76 -17.33
CA THR A 147 -16.43 6.18 -16.00
C THR A 147 -15.84 4.76 -16.07
N LEU A 148 -14.74 4.53 -15.34
CA LEU A 148 -13.92 3.33 -15.55
C LEU A 148 -14.44 2.07 -14.86
N ASP A 149 -15.29 2.17 -13.83
CA ASP A 149 -15.89 0.98 -13.18
C ASP A 149 -16.90 0.27 -14.10
N SER A 150 -17.71 1.05 -14.81
CA SER A 150 -18.78 0.56 -15.70
C SER A 150 -18.31 0.31 -17.15
N ALA A 151 -17.15 0.82 -17.54
CA ALA A 151 -16.61 0.59 -18.86
C ALA A 151 -16.20 -0.89 -19.06
N ALA A 152 -16.59 -1.48 -20.17
CA ALA A 152 -16.18 -2.85 -20.53
C ALA A 152 -14.67 -2.93 -20.77
N ASN A 153 -14.08 -4.12 -20.60
CA ASN A 153 -12.71 -4.37 -21.04
C ASN A 153 -12.61 -4.23 -22.57
N GLY A 154 -11.48 -3.73 -23.05
CA GLY A 154 -11.23 -3.51 -24.47
C GLY A 154 -10.88 -2.07 -24.79
N GLY A 155 -11.06 -1.64 -26.05
CA GLY A 155 -10.77 -0.27 -26.49
C GLY A 155 -11.78 0.71 -25.94
N LEU A 156 -11.31 1.74 -25.22
CA LEU A 156 -12.15 2.81 -24.69
C LEU A 156 -12.18 4.02 -25.62
N ALA A 157 -11.04 4.41 -26.17
CA ALA A 157 -10.91 5.56 -27.05
C ALA A 157 -9.70 5.43 -27.98
N GLN A 158 -9.73 6.15 -29.09
CA GLN A 158 -8.60 6.36 -29.98
C GLN A 158 -8.28 7.85 -30.03
N GLN A 159 -7.05 8.23 -29.68
CA GLN A 159 -6.60 9.62 -29.69
C GLN A 159 -5.31 9.75 -30.50
N GLY A 160 -5.44 10.15 -31.76
CA GLY A 160 -4.34 10.13 -32.71
C GLY A 160 -3.79 8.70 -32.85
N ASN A 161 -2.49 8.54 -32.64
CA ASN A 161 -1.80 7.25 -32.72
C ASN A 161 -1.80 6.46 -31.38
N THR A 162 -2.58 6.88 -30.39
CA THR A 162 -2.65 6.22 -29.09
C THR A 162 -4.04 5.64 -28.88
N LYS A 163 -4.10 4.34 -28.60
CA LYS A 163 -5.32 3.64 -28.20
C LYS A 163 -5.35 3.54 -26.69
N VAL A 164 -6.45 3.97 -26.08
CA VAL A 164 -6.74 3.80 -24.66
C VAL A 164 -7.50 2.48 -24.52
N ILE A 165 -6.97 1.56 -23.75
CA ILE A 165 -7.57 0.23 -23.53
C ILE A 165 -7.78 -0.01 -22.04
N LYS A 166 -8.84 -0.72 -21.69
CA LYS A 166 -9.07 -1.24 -20.34
C LYS A 166 -8.83 -2.75 -20.34
N LEU A 167 -7.95 -3.21 -19.45
CA LEU A 167 -7.64 -4.62 -19.26
C LEU A 167 -7.67 -4.93 -17.75
N ASN A 168 -8.47 -5.89 -17.34
CA ASN A 168 -8.55 -6.35 -15.94
C ASN A 168 -8.79 -5.21 -14.92
N GLY A 169 -9.61 -4.23 -15.29
CA GLY A 169 -9.92 -3.10 -14.42
C GLY A 169 -8.92 -1.93 -14.47
N GLN A 170 -7.76 -2.10 -15.11
CA GLN A 170 -6.75 -1.06 -15.29
C GLN A 170 -6.84 -0.45 -16.69
N ILE A 171 -6.43 0.82 -16.84
CA ILE A 171 -6.24 1.42 -18.16
C ILE A 171 -4.77 1.42 -18.54
N ALA A 172 -4.55 1.21 -19.85
CA ALA A 172 -3.24 1.28 -20.47
C ALA A 172 -3.31 2.07 -21.77
N TYR A 173 -2.21 2.71 -22.11
CA TYR A 173 -2.05 3.50 -23.33
C TYR A 173 -1.14 2.72 -24.29
N LYS A 174 -1.68 2.33 -25.43
CA LYS A 174 -0.94 1.60 -26.49
C LYS A 174 -0.73 2.49 -27.69
N ASN A 175 0.53 2.72 -28.08
CA ASN A 175 0.84 3.37 -29.32
C ASN A 175 0.58 2.42 -30.50
N THR A 176 -0.24 2.81 -31.48
CA THR A 176 -0.65 1.99 -32.60
C THR A 176 0.24 2.14 -33.84
N GLY A 177 1.39 2.85 -33.71
CA GLY A 177 2.37 2.96 -34.78
C GLY A 177 1.80 3.62 -36.04
N GLY A 178 1.79 4.92 -36.08
CA GLY A 178 1.58 5.71 -37.32
C GLY A 178 2.81 6.55 -37.56
N ALA A 179 2.99 7.03 -38.79
CA ALA A 179 4.08 7.93 -39.12
C ALA A 179 4.11 9.08 -38.07
N GLN A 180 5.26 9.32 -37.51
CA GLN A 180 5.52 10.36 -36.51
C GLN A 180 5.39 11.75 -37.17
N GLY A 181 4.15 12.12 -37.51
CA GLY A 181 3.83 13.52 -37.89
C GLY A 181 3.78 14.38 -36.66
N ASP A 182 3.91 15.69 -36.83
CA ASP A 182 3.79 16.77 -35.81
C ASP A 182 2.39 16.87 -35.15
N ALA A 183 1.75 15.74 -34.87
CA ALA A 183 0.47 15.74 -34.17
C ALA A 183 0.65 16.35 -32.77
N ALA A 184 -0.24 17.32 -32.46
CA ALA A 184 -0.30 17.98 -31.17
C ALA A 184 -0.31 16.93 -30.02
N ILE A 185 0.39 17.22 -28.94
CA ILE A 185 0.37 16.40 -27.73
C ILE A 185 -1.01 16.56 -27.09
N LEU A 186 -1.76 15.47 -27.00
CA LEU A 186 -3.06 15.41 -26.35
C LEU A 186 -2.88 15.05 -24.88
N PHE A 187 -3.60 15.72 -24.00
CA PHE A 187 -3.56 15.45 -22.55
C PHE A 187 -4.87 14.86 -22.09
N ASN A 188 -4.77 13.82 -21.27
CA ASN A 188 -5.88 13.25 -20.54
C ASN A 188 -5.74 13.54 -19.05
N THR A 189 -6.87 13.52 -18.36
CA THR A 189 -6.90 13.57 -16.90
C THR A 189 -7.64 12.36 -16.37
N ILE A 190 -7.05 11.65 -15.43
CA ILE A 190 -7.75 10.64 -14.64
C ILE A 190 -7.98 11.20 -13.24
N SER A 191 -9.18 11.04 -12.72
CA SER A 191 -9.54 11.51 -11.38
C SER A 191 -10.31 10.46 -10.60
N THR A 192 -9.96 10.32 -9.33
CA THR A 192 -10.69 9.54 -8.33
C THR A 192 -11.54 10.50 -7.49
N ALA A 193 -12.82 10.21 -7.36
CA ALA A 193 -13.66 10.90 -6.38
C ALA A 193 -13.29 10.45 -4.95
N ARG A 194 -13.85 11.13 -3.94
CA ARG A 194 -13.85 10.62 -2.57
C ARG A 194 -14.45 9.22 -2.56
N GLY A 195 -13.94 8.34 -1.72
CA GLY A 195 -14.35 6.92 -1.68
C GLY A 195 -13.84 6.08 -2.85
N ASN A 196 -12.91 6.57 -3.67
CA ASN A 196 -12.40 5.81 -4.79
C ASN A 196 -10.87 5.86 -4.84
N GLN A 197 -10.26 4.80 -5.35
CA GLN A 197 -8.85 4.73 -5.73
C GLN A 197 -8.74 4.09 -7.11
N TYR A 198 -7.60 4.25 -7.79
CA TYR A 198 -7.43 3.63 -9.11
C TYR A 198 -5.96 3.41 -9.45
N GLU A 199 -5.70 2.36 -10.25
CA GLU A 199 -4.37 2.06 -10.80
C GLU A 199 -4.39 2.19 -12.32
N LEU A 200 -3.33 2.79 -12.90
CA LEU A 200 -3.18 2.93 -14.34
C LEU A 200 -1.73 2.72 -14.78
N VAL A 201 -1.57 2.39 -16.07
CA VAL A 201 -0.26 2.28 -16.73
C VAL A 201 -0.19 3.34 -17.84
N LEU A 202 0.81 4.21 -17.76
CA LEU A 202 1.08 5.24 -18.75
C LEU A 202 1.71 4.67 -20.02
N SER A 203 1.80 5.47 -21.07
CA SER A 203 2.31 5.05 -22.39
C SER A 203 3.79 4.65 -22.41
N ASP A 204 4.56 5.02 -21.39
CA ASP A 204 5.97 4.66 -21.19
C ASP A 204 6.16 3.40 -20.31
N GLY A 205 5.07 2.79 -19.83
CA GLY A 205 5.09 1.67 -18.90
C GLY A 205 5.14 2.06 -17.43
N THR A 206 5.18 3.36 -17.11
CA THR A 206 5.09 3.85 -15.73
C THR A 206 3.74 3.46 -15.12
N LYS A 207 3.76 2.88 -13.90
CA LYS A 207 2.55 2.57 -13.15
C LYS A 207 2.27 3.66 -12.13
N VAL A 208 1.00 4.00 -11.98
CA VAL A 208 0.54 5.03 -11.04
C VAL A 208 -0.69 4.52 -10.30
N TRP A 209 -0.68 4.66 -8.98
CA TRP A 209 -1.84 4.46 -8.12
C TRP A 209 -2.32 5.82 -7.64
N LEU A 210 -3.59 6.09 -7.76
CA LEU A 210 -4.25 7.30 -7.25
C LEU A 210 -5.09 6.95 -6.03
N ASN A 211 -4.85 7.64 -4.92
CA ASN A 211 -5.68 7.53 -3.72
C ASN A 211 -7.02 8.27 -3.89
N ALA A 212 -7.88 8.27 -2.88
CA ALA A 212 -9.17 8.96 -2.93
C ALA A 212 -8.99 10.49 -3.09
N ALA A 213 -9.92 11.12 -3.83
CA ALA A 213 -9.91 12.56 -4.12
C ALA A 213 -8.60 13.05 -4.78
N SER A 214 -8.08 12.29 -5.75
CA SER A 214 -6.82 12.58 -6.43
C SER A 214 -6.99 12.70 -7.94
N SER A 215 -6.07 13.36 -8.61
CA SER A 215 -6.06 13.45 -10.07
C SER A 215 -4.63 13.40 -10.63
N LEU A 216 -4.52 12.88 -11.85
CA LEU A 216 -3.30 12.90 -12.65
C LEU A 216 -3.63 13.40 -14.04
N ARG A 217 -2.95 14.47 -14.47
CA ARG A 217 -2.97 14.98 -15.85
C ARG A 217 -1.69 14.58 -16.56
N PHE A 218 -1.79 13.95 -17.71
CA PHE A 218 -0.67 13.37 -18.44
C PHE A 218 -0.90 13.36 -19.94
N PRO A 219 0.16 13.39 -20.78
CA PRO A 219 0.04 13.26 -22.22
C PRO A 219 -0.29 11.83 -22.63
N THR A 220 -1.06 11.64 -23.70
CA THR A 220 -1.38 10.32 -24.26
C THR A 220 -0.14 9.56 -24.74
N SER A 221 0.92 10.30 -25.09
CA SER A 221 2.26 9.75 -25.38
C SER A 221 3.32 10.79 -25.00
N PHE A 222 4.41 10.33 -24.42
CA PHE A 222 5.55 11.19 -24.10
C PHE A 222 6.39 11.45 -25.35
N LYS A 223 6.61 12.72 -25.67
CA LYS A 223 7.44 13.19 -26.78
C LYS A 223 8.43 14.25 -26.29
N GLY A 224 9.58 14.36 -26.97
CA GLY A 224 10.59 15.38 -26.64
C GLY A 224 11.63 14.88 -25.67
N LYS A 225 12.10 15.73 -24.74
CA LYS A 225 13.26 15.47 -23.89
C LYS A 225 12.89 15.09 -22.45
N GLU A 226 11.62 15.18 -22.08
CA GLU A 226 11.14 14.89 -20.74
C GLU A 226 9.73 14.27 -20.75
N ARG A 227 9.38 13.52 -19.69
CA ARG A 227 8.05 12.96 -19.44
C ARG A 227 7.42 13.75 -18.31
N ARG A 228 6.45 14.59 -18.59
CA ARG A 228 5.83 15.50 -17.61
C ARG A 228 4.39 15.10 -17.32
N VAL A 229 4.05 15.07 -16.03
CA VAL A 229 2.70 14.87 -15.51
C VAL A 229 2.40 15.88 -14.40
N GLU A 230 1.12 16.09 -14.10
CA GLU A 230 0.66 16.95 -13.01
C GLU A 230 -0.23 16.13 -12.07
N VAL A 231 0.01 16.21 -10.75
CA VAL A 231 -0.73 15.48 -9.72
C VAL A 231 -1.40 16.45 -8.74
N THR A 232 -2.63 16.11 -8.33
CA THR A 232 -3.29 16.67 -7.15
C THR A 232 -3.77 15.52 -6.28
N GLY A 233 -3.86 15.73 -4.95
CA GLY A 233 -4.16 14.65 -4.03
C GLY A 233 -2.95 13.76 -3.78
N GLU A 234 -3.13 12.45 -3.70
CA GLU A 234 -2.06 11.51 -3.38
C GLU A 234 -1.90 10.46 -4.46
N ALA A 235 -0.64 10.25 -4.88
CA ALA A 235 -0.29 9.27 -5.88
C ALA A 235 1.02 8.56 -5.53
N TYR A 236 1.05 7.27 -5.78
CA TYR A 236 2.25 6.45 -5.75
C TYR A 236 2.69 6.13 -7.17
N PHE A 237 3.99 6.20 -7.42
CA PHE A 237 4.59 6.05 -8.73
C PHE A 237 5.64 4.95 -8.75
N GLU A 238 5.57 4.08 -9.77
CA GLU A 238 6.66 3.20 -10.20
C GLU A 238 7.08 3.61 -11.60
N ILE A 239 8.12 4.45 -11.67
CA ILE A 239 8.55 5.06 -12.94
C ILE A 239 9.37 4.08 -13.78
N ALA A 240 8.96 3.89 -15.03
CA ALA A 240 9.74 3.14 -16.02
C ALA A 240 11.11 3.81 -16.22
N LYS A 241 12.17 3.03 -16.04
CA LYS A 241 13.56 3.55 -16.10
C LYS A 241 13.91 4.05 -17.50
N ASN A 242 14.19 5.33 -17.62
CA ASN A 242 14.64 5.96 -18.86
C ASN A 242 15.53 7.18 -18.56
N PRO A 243 16.85 7.00 -18.44
CA PRO A 243 17.77 8.10 -18.14
C PRO A 243 17.85 9.17 -19.22
N SER A 244 17.56 8.84 -20.49
CA SER A 244 17.61 9.79 -21.60
C SER A 244 16.40 10.72 -21.67
N MET A 245 15.31 10.39 -20.91
CA MET A 245 14.07 11.16 -20.90
C MET A 245 13.53 11.22 -19.46
N PRO A 246 14.04 12.15 -18.62
CA PRO A 246 13.64 12.28 -17.21
C PRO A 246 12.11 12.39 -17.04
N PHE A 247 11.60 11.83 -15.94
CA PHE A 247 10.20 11.93 -15.58
C PHE A 247 10.01 13.05 -14.56
N LYS A 248 9.05 13.92 -14.78
CA LYS A 248 8.76 15.11 -13.97
C LYS A 248 7.33 15.09 -13.47
N VAL A 249 7.15 15.23 -12.17
CA VAL A 249 5.84 15.35 -11.55
C VAL A 249 5.68 16.75 -10.98
N GLN A 250 4.71 17.51 -11.52
CA GLN A 250 4.29 18.78 -10.94
C GLN A 250 3.32 18.48 -9.80
N ALA A 251 3.63 18.93 -8.58
CA ALA A 251 2.80 18.77 -7.38
C ALA A 251 2.70 20.10 -6.62
N GLY A 252 1.53 20.75 -6.69
CA GLY A 252 1.37 22.09 -6.13
C GLY A 252 2.41 23.07 -6.70
N SER A 253 3.18 23.74 -5.84
CA SER A 253 4.22 24.68 -6.23
C SER A 253 5.61 24.05 -6.46
N GLY A 254 5.73 22.73 -6.35
CA GLY A 254 6.99 22.00 -6.51
C GLY A 254 7.00 21.07 -7.71
N GLU A 255 8.21 20.77 -8.20
CA GLU A 255 8.48 19.81 -9.26
C GLU A 255 9.38 18.70 -8.71
N ILE A 256 9.07 17.45 -9.08
CA ILE A 256 9.77 16.25 -8.64
C ILE A 256 10.38 15.59 -9.89
N ASP A 257 11.72 15.52 -9.97
CA ASP A 257 12.44 14.98 -11.11
C ASP A 257 13.01 13.59 -10.74
N VAL A 258 12.78 12.60 -11.62
CA VAL A 258 13.26 11.21 -11.42
C VAL A 258 13.70 10.57 -12.76
N LEU A 259 14.48 9.50 -12.68
CA LEU A 259 14.96 8.74 -13.85
C LEU A 259 14.41 7.32 -13.94
N GLY A 260 13.95 6.77 -12.81
CA GLY A 260 13.43 5.40 -12.68
C GLY A 260 13.39 5.06 -11.19
N THR A 261 12.27 5.33 -10.52
CA THR A 261 12.19 5.54 -9.08
C THR A 261 10.83 5.10 -8.58
N HIS A 262 10.75 4.58 -7.35
CA HIS A 262 9.51 4.31 -6.63
C HIS A 262 9.33 5.35 -5.53
N PHE A 263 8.25 6.11 -5.56
CA PHE A 263 7.99 7.19 -4.60
C PHE A 263 6.51 7.49 -4.44
N ASN A 264 6.16 8.06 -3.30
CA ASN A 264 4.81 8.56 -2.99
C ASN A 264 4.82 10.09 -2.97
N VAL A 265 3.76 10.69 -3.50
CA VAL A 265 3.50 12.14 -3.44
C VAL A 265 2.15 12.37 -2.80
N ASN A 266 2.12 13.09 -1.68
CA ASN A 266 0.91 13.56 -1.04
C ASN A 266 0.83 15.09 -1.23
N ALA A 267 -0.08 15.53 -2.09
CA ALA A 267 -0.26 16.92 -2.49
C ALA A 267 -1.74 17.38 -2.36
N TYR A 268 -2.43 16.90 -1.33
CA TYR A 268 -3.78 17.37 -1.02
C TYR A 268 -3.77 18.83 -0.59
N ALA A 269 -4.74 19.59 -1.07
CA ALA A 269 -4.86 21.00 -0.74
C ALA A 269 -5.29 21.28 0.72
N ASP A 270 -5.93 20.28 1.35
CA ASP A 270 -6.35 20.30 2.77
C ASP A 270 -5.28 19.75 3.72
N GLU A 271 -4.10 19.39 3.22
CA GLU A 271 -2.93 19.05 4.02
C GLU A 271 -1.98 20.26 4.15
N PRO A 272 -1.26 20.39 5.27
CA PRO A 272 -0.42 21.56 5.53
C PRO A 272 0.78 21.69 4.57
N SER A 273 1.19 20.61 3.95
CA SER A 273 2.36 20.57 3.06
C SER A 273 2.25 19.47 2.03
N VAL A 274 2.90 19.67 0.89
CA VAL A 274 3.18 18.61 -0.09
C VAL A 274 4.32 17.77 0.49
N LYS A 275 4.15 16.43 0.47
CA LYS A 275 5.14 15.45 0.92
C LYS A 275 5.55 14.57 -0.24
N THR A 276 6.86 14.34 -0.38
CA THR A 276 7.41 13.39 -1.35
C THR A 276 8.29 12.40 -0.61
N THR A 277 7.91 11.13 -0.60
CA THR A 277 8.62 10.06 0.11
C THR A 277 9.26 9.12 -0.89
N LEU A 278 10.56 8.89 -0.76
CA LEU A 278 11.34 8.03 -1.66
C LEU A 278 11.49 6.62 -1.10
N LEU A 279 11.09 5.61 -1.90
CA LEU A 279 11.25 4.20 -1.57
C LEU A 279 12.49 3.60 -2.24
N GLU A 280 12.65 3.81 -3.55
CA GLU A 280 13.76 3.25 -4.35
C GLU A 280 14.23 4.25 -5.40
N GLY A 281 15.55 4.28 -5.66
CA GLY A 281 16.17 5.13 -6.67
C GLY A 281 16.63 6.47 -6.12
N ALA A 282 16.41 7.55 -6.85
CA ALA A 282 16.78 8.92 -6.49
C ALA A 282 15.70 9.91 -6.96
N VAL A 283 15.45 10.91 -6.14
CA VAL A 283 14.47 11.99 -6.41
C VAL A 283 15.13 13.34 -6.20
N ALA A 284 14.92 14.27 -7.13
CA ALA A 284 15.22 15.67 -6.96
C ALA A 284 13.91 16.46 -6.80
N VAL A 285 13.69 17.07 -5.63
CA VAL A 285 12.54 17.94 -5.37
C VAL A 285 12.98 19.38 -5.57
N LYS A 286 12.28 20.12 -6.45
CA LYS A 286 12.53 21.51 -6.79
C LYS A 286 11.37 22.38 -6.38
N LYS A 287 11.66 23.54 -5.81
CA LYS A 287 10.66 24.59 -5.54
C LYS A 287 11.31 25.95 -5.68
N ALA A 288 10.86 26.77 -6.60
CA ALA A 288 11.51 28.02 -6.98
C ALA A 288 13.02 27.79 -7.27
N THR A 289 13.93 28.39 -6.51
CA THR A 289 15.37 28.21 -6.63
C THR A 289 15.94 27.10 -5.75
N ALA A 290 15.14 26.52 -4.84
CA ALA A 290 15.59 25.46 -3.95
C ALA A 290 15.55 24.10 -4.64
N LEU A 291 16.59 23.29 -4.37
CA LEU A 291 16.73 21.92 -4.84
C LEU A 291 17.09 21.02 -3.65
N GLN A 292 16.35 19.93 -3.47
CA GLN A 292 16.64 18.92 -2.46
C GLN A 292 16.69 17.53 -3.10
N MET A 293 17.81 16.85 -2.92
CA MET A 293 17.97 15.45 -3.31
C MET A 293 17.49 14.54 -2.18
N LEU A 294 16.79 13.45 -2.55
CA LEU A 294 16.36 12.39 -1.64
C LEU A 294 17.09 11.10 -1.94
N THR A 295 17.42 10.36 -0.89
CA THR A 295 17.81 8.96 -0.90
C THR A 295 16.70 8.08 -0.31
N PRO A 296 16.67 6.76 -0.59
CA PRO A 296 15.63 5.87 -0.04
C PRO A 296 15.45 6.01 1.47
N GLY A 297 14.20 6.05 1.94
CA GLY A 297 13.82 6.28 3.33
C GLY A 297 13.76 7.76 3.74
N GLN A 298 13.95 8.69 2.80
CA GLN A 298 13.82 10.13 3.06
C GLN A 298 12.52 10.70 2.51
N GLN A 299 12.05 11.79 3.13
CA GLN A 299 10.87 12.56 2.72
C GLN A 299 11.21 14.04 2.65
N ALA A 300 10.88 14.67 1.54
CA ALA A 300 10.85 16.13 1.42
C ALA A 300 9.44 16.64 1.69
N GLN A 301 9.34 17.77 2.39
CA GLN A 301 8.07 18.46 2.66
C GLN A 301 8.22 19.95 2.33
N PHE A 302 7.19 20.53 1.74
CA PHE A 302 7.10 21.97 1.49
C PHE A 302 5.65 22.45 1.49
N SER A 303 5.40 23.60 2.08
CA SER A 303 4.13 24.35 1.97
C SER A 303 4.24 25.41 0.88
N PRO A 304 3.13 26.02 0.40
CA PRO A 304 3.19 27.05 -0.63
C PRO A 304 4.17 28.19 -0.36
N GLN A 305 4.29 28.65 0.89
CA GLN A 305 5.16 29.73 1.31
C GLN A 305 6.46 29.27 1.99
N GLY A 306 6.55 27.99 2.36
CA GLY A 306 7.68 27.44 3.11
C GLY A 306 8.85 26.98 2.24
N ALA A 307 10.01 26.83 2.86
CA ALA A 307 11.16 26.17 2.26
C ALA A 307 10.93 24.64 2.17
N ILE A 308 11.78 23.94 1.39
CA ILE A 308 11.81 22.48 1.41
C ILE A 308 12.50 22.04 2.71
N THR A 309 11.84 21.19 3.49
CA THR A 309 12.41 20.51 4.65
C THR A 309 12.62 19.04 4.35
N LEU A 310 13.70 18.46 4.88
CA LEU A 310 14.05 17.05 4.72
C LEU A 310 13.89 16.31 6.02
N SER A 311 13.17 15.19 5.99
CA SER A 311 13.09 14.21 7.08
C SER A 311 13.82 12.93 6.66
N GLY A 312 14.73 12.44 7.50
CA GLY A 312 15.40 11.15 7.32
C GLY A 312 14.68 10.04 8.09
N ASN A 313 14.94 8.78 7.73
CA ASN A 313 14.42 7.59 8.40
C ASN A 313 12.87 7.56 8.52
N VAL A 314 12.19 7.96 7.45
CA VAL A 314 10.73 7.90 7.39
C VAL A 314 10.31 6.44 7.21
N ASP A 315 9.27 6.01 7.92
CA ASP A 315 8.65 4.71 7.69
C ASP A 315 7.91 4.72 6.34
N VAL A 316 8.62 4.29 5.29
CA VAL A 316 8.09 4.28 3.92
C VAL A 316 6.91 3.33 3.76
N ALA A 317 6.85 2.24 4.53
CA ALA A 317 5.73 1.30 4.50
C ALA A 317 4.46 1.94 5.06
N ARG A 318 4.58 2.82 6.07
CA ARG A 318 3.48 3.62 6.58
C ARG A 318 2.99 4.63 5.55
N GLU A 319 3.88 5.40 4.95
CA GLU A 319 3.53 6.42 3.95
C GLU A 319 2.84 5.82 2.70
N THR A 320 3.06 4.53 2.41
CA THR A 320 2.45 3.82 1.27
C THR A 320 1.38 2.81 1.67
N ALA A 321 1.05 2.69 2.94
CA ALA A 321 0.10 1.70 3.45
C ALA A 321 -1.29 1.79 2.79
N TRP A 322 -1.70 2.98 2.37
CA TRP A 322 -2.96 3.20 1.68
C TRP A 322 -3.06 2.40 0.37
N LYS A 323 -1.97 2.28 -0.39
CA LYS A 323 -1.88 1.50 -1.62
C LYS A 323 -2.03 -0.01 -1.34
N ASP A 324 -1.54 -0.44 -0.18
CA ASP A 324 -1.61 -1.83 0.27
C ASP A 324 -2.91 -2.15 1.03
N GLY A 325 -3.87 -1.20 1.04
CA GLY A 325 -5.20 -1.37 1.62
C GLY A 325 -5.29 -1.19 3.13
N PHE A 326 -4.41 -0.38 3.71
CA PHE A 326 -4.41 -0.08 5.15
C PHE A 326 -4.45 1.42 5.44
N PHE A 327 -5.10 1.79 6.52
CA PHE A 327 -4.75 2.95 7.31
C PHE A 327 -3.65 2.55 8.27
N TRP A 328 -2.57 3.31 8.33
CA TRP A 328 -1.49 3.09 9.29
C TRP A 328 -1.14 4.41 9.96
N PHE A 329 -1.53 4.51 11.22
CA PHE A 329 -1.33 5.66 12.08
C PHE A 329 -0.17 5.40 13.05
N ASP A 330 0.63 6.40 13.32
CA ASP A 330 1.72 6.38 14.27
C ASP A 330 1.83 7.76 14.92
N ASN A 331 1.34 7.87 16.13
CA ASN A 331 1.21 9.14 16.85
C ASN A 331 0.54 10.23 15.98
N THR A 332 -0.51 9.83 15.23
CA THR A 332 -1.19 10.70 14.28
C THR A 332 -2.30 11.47 14.99
N ASP A 333 -2.33 12.81 14.84
CA ASP A 333 -3.39 13.65 15.40
C ASP A 333 -4.76 13.32 14.80
N ILE A 334 -5.82 13.60 15.56
CA ILE A 334 -7.20 13.26 15.18
C ILE A 334 -7.64 13.98 13.90
N HIS A 335 -7.21 15.21 13.68
CA HIS A 335 -7.59 15.97 12.49
C HIS A 335 -6.98 15.36 11.22
N SER A 336 -5.69 14.99 11.27
CA SER A 336 -5.01 14.29 10.16
C SER A 336 -5.59 12.92 9.88
N LEU A 337 -5.93 12.16 10.94
CA LEU A 337 -6.61 10.87 10.83
C LEU A 337 -7.98 11.04 10.16
N MET A 338 -8.79 11.96 10.65
CA MET A 338 -10.16 12.16 10.14
C MET A 338 -10.19 12.73 8.72
N ARG A 339 -9.17 13.48 8.26
CA ARG A 339 -9.04 13.84 6.85
C ARG A 339 -8.88 12.61 5.95
N GLN A 340 -8.06 11.62 6.36
CA GLN A 340 -7.91 10.37 5.60
C GLN A 340 -9.21 9.55 5.58
N VAL A 341 -9.88 9.43 6.74
CA VAL A 341 -11.20 8.76 6.89
C VAL A 341 -12.23 9.44 6.00
N SER A 342 -12.32 10.76 6.07
CA SER A 342 -13.21 11.60 5.28
C SER A 342 -13.05 11.35 3.78
N ARG A 343 -11.83 11.34 3.28
CA ARG A 343 -11.54 11.06 1.85
C ARG A 343 -11.93 9.64 1.44
N TRP A 344 -11.68 8.64 2.29
CA TRP A 344 -11.91 7.24 1.94
C TRP A 344 -13.36 6.79 2.03
N TYR A 345 -14.10 7.28 3.02
CA TYR A 345 -15.52 6.91 3.18
C TYR A 345 -16.49 7.93 2.54
N ASP A 346 -15.99 8.98 1.90
CA ASP A 346 -16.77 10.06 1.30
C ASP A 346 -17.73 10.70 2.31
N VAL A 347 -17.19 11.12 3.46
CA VAL A 347 -17.94 11.74 4.55
C VAL A 347 -17.37 13.11 4.93
N GLU A 348 -18.23 14.00 5.41
CA GLU A 348 -17.83 15.23 6.08
C GLU A 348 -17.49 14.95 7.53
N VAL A 349 -16.59 15.74 8.11
CA VAL A 349 -16.21 15.62 9.53
C VAL A 349 -16.42 16.97 10.22
N GLU A 350 -17.16 16.93 11.32
CA GLU A 350 -17.38 18.07 12.21
C GLU A 350 -16.82 17.74 13.59
N PHE A 351 -16.03 18.64 14.17
CA PHE A 351 -15.51 18.50 15.51
C PHE A 351 -16.34 19.38 16.46
N LYS A 352 -16.83 18.80 17.56
CA LYS A 352 -17.58 19.54 18.60
C LYS A 352 -16.90 19.40 19.95
N GLY A 353 -16.76 20.50 20.65
CA GLY A 353 -16.06 20.55 21.94
C GLY A 353 -14.54 20.63 21.80
N ASN A 354 -13.87 20.43 22.91
CA ASN A 354 -12.39 20.42 22.97
C ASN A 354 -11.92 18.95 22.85
N ILE A 355 -11.48 18.58 21.67
CA ILE A 355 -11.01 17.23 21.39
C ILE A 355 -9.54 17.14 21.81
N SER A 356 -9.19 16.09 22.56
CA SER A 356 -7.79 15.81 22.89
C SER A 356 -7.00 15.53 21.62
N ASP A 357 -5.77 16.05 21.55
CA ASP A 357 -4.86 15.86 20.43
C ASP A 357 -3.90 14.69 20.69
N ASP A 358 -4.33 13.71 21.49
CA ASP A 358 -3.58 12.48 21.74
C ASP A 358 -3.37 11.71 20.43
N GLY A 359 -2.15 11.31 20.18
CA GLY A 359 -1.77 10.67 18.94
C GLY A 359 -2.31 9.23 18.82
N PHE A 360 -2.90 8.92 17.71
CA PHE A 360 -3.39 7.57 17.38
C PHE A 360 -2.28 6.72 16.80
N THR A 361 -2.16 5.46 17.29
CA THR A 361 -1.21 4.48 16.76
C THR A 361 -1.93 3.16 16.49
N GLY A 362 -1.84 2.67 15.26
CA GLY A 362 -2.47 1.42 14.86
C GLY A 362 -2.52 1.22 13.36
N LYS A 363 -2.83 -0.01 12.94
CA LYS A 363 -3.00 -0.39 11.54
C LYS A 363 -4.36 -1.03 11.34
N ILE A 364 -5.20 -0.43 10.49
CA ILE A 364 -6.60 -0.83 10.25
C ILE A 364 -6.80 -1.09 8.76
N PRO A 365 -7.39 -2.24 8.35
CA PRO A 365 -7.71 -2.48 6.95
C PRO A 365 -8.69 -1.44 6.41
N ARG A 366 -8.42 -0.90 5.23
CA ARG A 366 -9.33 0.04 4.54
C ARG A 366 -10.61 -0.63 4.01
N SER A 367 -10.65 -1.96 3.97
CA SER A 367 -11.81 -2.76 3.52
C SER A 367 -12.92 -2.87 4.56
N VAL A 368 -12.72 -2.43 5.80
CA VAL A 368 -13.77 -2.49 6.82
C VAL A 368 -14.81 -1.38 6.63
N PRO A 369 -16.08 -1.59 7.02
CA PRO A 369 -17.06 -0.53 7.10
C PRO A 369 -16.67 0.57 8.10
N LEU A 370 -17.19 1.79 7.90
CA LEU A 370 -16.86 2.96 8.73
C LEU A 370 -17.09 2.71 10.23
N SER A 371 -18.21 2.09 10.59
CA SER A 371 -18.53 1.75 11.99
C SER A 371 -17.43 0.97 12.68
N LYS A 372 -16.80 0.02 11.97
CA LYS A 372 -15.73 -0.80 12.53
C LYS A 372 -14.46 0.02 12.80
N LEU A 373 -14.16 0.96 11.92
CA LEU A 373 -13.04 1.88 12.12
C LEU A 373 -13.31 2.80 13.32
N LEU A 374 -14.50 3.42 13.39
CA LEU A 374 -14.85 4.33 14.49
C LEU A 374 -14.87 3.61 15.84
N ASN A 375 -15.39 2.38 15.92
CA ASN A 375 -15.38 1.58 17.15
C ASN A 375 -13.93 1.29 17.66
N VAL A 376 -12.93 1.22 16.76
CA VAL A 376 -11.53 1.12 17.18
C VAL A 376 -11.04 2.45 17.75
N LEU A 377 -11.44 3.57 17.14
CA LEU A 377 -11.04 4.91 17.60
C LEU A 377 -11.73 5.32 18.92
N GLU A 378 -12.93 4.80 19.19
CA GLU A 378 -13.64 5.02 20.48
C GLU A 378 -12.86 4.49 21.71
N GLN A 379 -11.89 3.57 21.49
CA GLN A 379 -11.02 3.12 22.59
C GLN A 379 -10.08 4.21 23.12
N TYR A 380 -9.98 5.34 22.43
CA TYR A 380 -9.15 6.50 22.80
C TYR A 380 -9.97 7.62 23.47
N GLU A 381 -11.09 7.28 24.14
CA GLU A 381 -11.95 8.22 24.87
C GLU A 381 -12.60 9.29 23.96
N LEU A 382 -12.82 8.95 22.69
CA LEU A 382 -13.55 9.76 21.75
C LEU A 382 -14.92 9.14 21.44
N HIS A 383 -15.87 9.99 21.12
CA HIS A 383 -17.21 9.57 20.73
C HIS A 383 -17.52 10.04 19.32
N PHE A 384 -18.23 9.19 18.57
CA PHE A 384 -18.58 9.49 17.19
C PHE A 384 -20.10 9.34 16.97
N GLN A 385 -20.67 10.25 16.18
CA GLN A 385 -22.03 10.17 15.69
C GLN A 385 -22.01 10.21 14.17
N ILE A 386 -22.79 9.33 13.52
CA ILE A 386 -22.94 9.31 12.05
C ILE A 386 -24.31 9.85 11.70
N GLU A 387 -24.36 10.95 10.98
CA GLU A 387 -25.58 11.59 10.45
C GLU A 387 -25.52 11.59 8.93
N GLY A 388 -26.04 10.54 8.29
CA GLY A 388 -25.96 10.36 6.84
C GLY A 388 -24.50 10.23 6.39
N LYS A 389 -23.99 11.21 5.63
CA LYS A 389 -22.58 11.31 5.20
C LYS A 389 -21.73 12.24 6.07
N LYS A 390 -22.11 12.47 7.31
CA LYS A 390 -21.41 13.33 8.24
C LYS A 390 -21.02 12.57 9.49
N ILE A 391 -19.77 12.72 9.93
CA ILE A 391 -19.25 12.24 11.20
C ILE A 391 -19.11 13.44 12.12
N ILE A 392 -19.68 13.35 13.31
CA ILE A 392 -19.48 14.30 14.40
C ILE A 392 -18.54 13.66 15.40
N VAL A 393 -17.41 14.31 15.65
CA VAL A 393 -16.40 13.90 16.65
C VAL A 393 -16.66 14.67 17.94
N LEU A 394 -16.78 13.93 19.03
CA LEU A 394 -17.08 14.44 20.36
C LEU A 394 -15.98 14.04 21.35
N PRO A 395 -15.70 14.84 22.41
CA PRO A 395 -14.78 14.47 23.48
C PRO A 395 -15.29 13.30 24.31
#